data_4a955aa583e12dc77913ddbe0bf50484
#
_entry.id   4a955aa583e12dc77913ddbe0bf50484
#
_cell.length_a   1.000
_cell.length_b   1.000
_cell.length_c   1.000
_cell.angle_alpha   90.00
_cell.angle_beta   90.00
_cell.angle_gamma   90.00
#
_symmetry.space_group_name_H-M   'P 1'
#
loop_
_entity.id
_entity.type
_entity.pdbx_description
1 polymer ?
#
loop_
_entity_poly.entity_id
_entity_poly.type
_entity_poly.pdbx_seq_one_letter_code
_entity_poly.pdbx_strand_id
1 'polypeptide(L)'
;MTTISEALKEIFTEYNRVMSAREVIQIINQRYATNKWKESSLNAHLYGCSVNNPPAYTQHPSQPKFLFDHGQRRYELYIAEKHGKYKDGYLEGVKPPPDEDEEGEETDTAQVTFGLERDLEEYISRNLEQIEDGLKLYSNGEISGRQYSTDVGRIDLLALDKSGSYVVIELKAGKAIDHVLGQILGYMSHIRKNLANGKEVRGIIVADDFDERLKYAAEEIPKLKLKRYLVKFEFEDTKA
;
A
#
# COMPACT_ATOMS: atom_id res chain seq x y z
N MET A 1 8.29 30.93 -7.98
CA MET A 1 7.42 29.89 -8.62
C MET A 1 6.95 28.99 -7.50
N THR A 2 5.66 28.91 -7.24
CA THR A 2 5.11 28.10 -6.13
C THR A 2 5.32 26.61 -6.40
N THR A 3 5.83 25.88 -5.43
CA THR A 3 5.98 24.42 -5.50
C THR A 3 4.66 23.71 -5.15
N ILE A 4 4.53 22.42 -5.48
CA ILE A 4 3.34 21.64 -5.12
C ILE A 4 3.17 21.58 -3.59
N SER A 5 4.25 21.37 -2.84
CA SER A 5 4.19 21.30 -1.36
C SER A 5 3.75 22.64 -0.75
N GLU A 6 4.20 23.78 -1.29
CA GLU A 6 3.74 25.11 -0.84
C GLU A 6 2.26 25.32 -1.14
N ALA A 7 1.80 24.96 -2.35
CA ALA A 7 0.39 25.07 -2.72
C ALA A 7 -0.51 24.18 -1.84
N LEU A 8 -0.09 22.95 -1.56
CA LEU A 8 -0.80 22.05 -0.63
C LEU A 8 -0.87 22.65 0.77
N LYS A 9 0.26 23.15 1.30
CA LYS A 9 0.30 23.75 2.64
C LYS A 9 -0.62 24.95 2.75
N GLU A 10 -0.64 25.82 1.74
CA GLU A 10 -1.54 26.98 1.67
C GLU A 10 -3.01 26.55 1.72
N ILE A 11 -3.41 25.60 0.88
CA ILE A 11 -4.80 25.10 0.81
C ILE A 11 -5.21 24.49 2.14
N PHE A 12 -4.43 23.57 2.70
CA PHE A 12 -4.78 22.92 3.96
C PHE A 12 -4.78 23.89 5.16
N THR A 13 -3.97 24.95 5.13
CA THR A 13 -3.99 26.01 6.13
C THR A 13 -5.27 26.86 6.02
N GLU A 14 -5.68 27.20 4.80
CA GLU A 14 -6.87 28.02 4.55
C GLU A 14 -8.16 27.28 4.91
N TYR A 15 -8.31 26.04 4.41
CA TYR A 15 -9.54 25.28 4.63
C TYR A 15 -9.63 24.65 6.01
N ASN A 16 -8.52 24.33 6.64
CA ASN A 16 -8.37 23.81 8.00
C ASN A 16 -9.36 22.69 8.37
N ARG A 17 -9.53 21.71 7.46
CA ARG A 17 -10.42 20.56 7.62
C ARG A 17 -9.90 19.35 6.85
N VAL A 18 -10.50 18.19 7.09
CA VAL A 18 -10.26 16.99 6.29
C VAL A 18 -10.79 17.21 4.87
N MET A 19 -9.96 16.94 3.87
CA MET A 19 -10.29 17.02 2.45
C MET A 19 -9.87 15.75 1.72
N SER A 20 -10.65 15.37 0.70
CA SER A 20 -10.25 14.27 -0.19
C SER A 20 -9.16 14.75 -1.18
N ALA A 21 -8.33 13.81 -1.64
CA ALA A 21 -7.32 14.10 -2.67
C ALA A 21 -7.96 14.74 -3.91
N ARG A 22 -9.12 14.25 -4.34
CA ARG A 22 -9.86 14.78 -5.49
C ARG A 22 -10.24 16.25 -5.30
N GLU A 23 -10.80 16.58 -4.15
CA GLU A 23 -11.17 17.96 -3.81
C GLU A 23 -9.96 18.89 -3.82
N VAL A 24 -8.85 18.47 -3.20
CA VAL A 24 -7.60 19.24 -3.17
C VAL A 24 -7.04 19.45 -4.57
N ILE A 25 -7.02 18.42 -5.40
CA ILE A 25 -6.55 18.49 -6.78
C ILE A 25 -7.43 19.44 -7.61
N GLN A 26 -8.73 19.41 -7.42
CA GLN A 26 -9.65 20.33 -8.08
C GLN A 26 -9.36 21.81 -7.72
N ILE A 27 -9.16 22.08 -6.43
CA ILE A 27 -8.80 23.43 -5.94
C ILE A 27 -7.45 23.87 -6.53
N ILE A 28 -6.44 22.99 -6.52
CA ILE A 28 -5.13 23.27 -7.09
C ILE A 28 -5.24 23.63 -8.59
N ASN A 29 -5.95 22.81 -9.34
CA ASN A 29 -6.10 23.02 -10.78
C ASN A 29 -6.84 24.34 -11.12
N GLN A 30 -7.74 24.78 -10.25
CA GLN A 30 -8.41 26.08 -10.40
C GLN A 30 -7.49 27.24 -9.99
N ARG A 31 -6.84 27.16 -8.83
CA ARG A 31 -6.04 28.26 -8.26
C ARG A 31 -4.68 28.42 -8.94
N TYR A 32 -4.06 27.32 -9.34
CA TYR A 32 -2.72 27.27 -9.95
C TYR A 32 -2.73 26.76 -11.40
N ALA A 33 -3.75 27.12 -12.16
CA ALA A 33 -3.96 26.64 -13.54
C ALA A 33 -2.76 26.83 -14.49
N THR A 34 -1.93 27.84 -14.23
CA THR A 34 -0.72 28.14 -15.02
C THR A 34 0.42 27.14 -14.79
N ASN A 35 0.45 26.44 -13.65
CA ASN A 35 1.56 25.55 -13.29
C ASN A 35 1.54 24.20 -14.01
N LYS A 36 0.38 23.78 -14.56
CA LYS A 36 0.19 22.54 -15.34
C LYS A 36 0.75 21.28 -14.65
N TRP A 37 0.60 21.19 -13.32
CA TRP A 37 1.06 20.00 -12.59
C TRP A 37 0.25 18.76 -12.97
N LYS A 38 0.94 17.63 -13.12
CA LYS A 38 0.27 16.35 -13.37
C LYS A 38 -0.44 15.86 -12.11
N GLU A 39 -1.61 15.27 -12.27
CA GLU A 39 -2.38 14.70 -11.16
C GLU A 39 -1.58 13.62 -10.39
N SER A 40 -0.79 12.81 -11.09
CA SER A 40 0.11 11.84 -10.47
C SER A 40 1.13 12.50 -9.54
N SER A 41 1.66 13.66 -9.92
CA SER A 41 2.59 14.43 -9.07
C SER A 41 1.90 15.03 -7.85
N LEU A 42 0.66 15.50 -7.99
CA LEU A 42 -0.14 16.02 -6.89
C LEU A 42 -0.46 14.90 -5.86
N ASN A 43 -0.85 13.72 -6.34
CA ASN A 43 -1.08 12.55 -5.50
C ASN A 43 0.20 12.10 -4.78
N ALA A 44 1.34 12.07 -5.46
CA ALA A 44 2.62 11.73 -4.85
C ALA A 44 3.03 12.72 -3.75
N HIS A 45 2.69 14.01 -3.88
CA HIS A 45 2.96 15.00 -2.85
C HIS A 45 1.99 14.90 -1.67
N LEU A 46 0.70 14.63 -1.88
CA LEU A 46 -0.23 14.37 -0.79
C LEU A 46 0.25 13.21 0.08
N TYR A 47 0.64 12.11 -0.55
CA TYR A 47 1.21 10.95 0.11
C TYR A 47 2.56 11.28 0.79
N GLY A 48 3.49 11.88 0.05
CA GLY A 48 4.85 12.14 0.50
C GLY A 48 4.94 13.21 1.60
N CYS A 49 3.95 14.10 1.72
CA CYS A 49 3.89 15.12 2.78
C CYS A 49 3.20 14.61 4.06
N SER A 50 2.77 13.36 4.14
CA SER A 50 2.06 12.81 5.30
C SER A 50 3.02 12.39 6.41
N VAL A 51 2.75 12.83 7.66
CA VAL A 51 3.60 12.55 8.84
C VAL A 51 3.40 11.15 9.39
N ASN A 52 2.21 10.58 9.25
CA ASN A 52 1.81 9.25 9.75
C ASN A 52 1.90 8.17 8.68
N ASN A 53 2.80 8.32 7.73
CA ASN A 53 3.00 7.40 6.63
C ASN A 53 4.49 7.01 6.54
N PRO A 54 4.92 5.91 7.19
CA PRO A 54 6.32 5.50 7.22
C PRO A 54 6.99 5.42 5.84
N PRO A 55 6.36 4.81 4.79
CA PRO A 55 6.95 4.79 3.46
C PRO A 55 7.18 6.17 2.84
N ALA A 56 6.47 7.23 3.28
CA ALA A 56 6.70 8.57 2.77
C ALA A 56 8.08 9.13 3.18
N TYR A 57 8.68 8.61 4.25
CA TYR A 57 10.01 9.02 4.70
C TYR A 57 11.13 8.40 3.87
N THR A 58 10.92 7.21 3.35
CA THR A 58 11.88 6.50 2.49
C THR A 58 11.69 6.82 1.02
N GLN A 59 10.45 6.89 0.53
CA GLN A 59 10.15 7.13 -0.89
C GLN A 59 10.20 8.63 -1.28
N HIS A 60 9.91 9.52 -0.33
CA HIS A 60 9.88 10.97 -0.54
C HIS A 60 10.62 11.72 0.58
N PRO A 61 11.92 11.44 0.85
CA PRO A 61 12.63 11.98 2.00
C PRO A 61 12.79 13.50 1.94
N SER A 62 12.83 14.08 0.74
CA SER A 62 12.97 15.53 0.55
C SER A 62 11.67 16.33 0.67
N GLN A 63 10.51 15.65 0.76
CA GLN A 63 9.23 16.34 0.88
C GLN A 63 8.96 16.72 2.35
N PRO A 64 8.51 17.96 2.62
CA PRO A 64 8.18 18.39 3.98
C PRO A 64 6.97 17.62 4.51
N LYS A 65 7.02 17.21 5.77
CA LYS A 65 5.96 16.44 6.43
C LYS A 65 5.04 17.38 7.22
N PHE A 66 3.83 17.60 6.73
CA PHE A 66 2.86 18.52 7.35
C PHE A 66 1.40 18.10 7.19
N LEU A 67 1.12 16.98 6.55
CA LEU A 67 -0.23 16.43 6.41
C LEU A 67 -0.41 15.24 7.34
N PHE A 68 -1.65 15.02 7.77
CA PHE A 68 -2.10 13.80 8.42
C PHE A 68 -3.02 13.03 7.45
N ASP A 69 -2.68 11.78 7.17
CA ASP A 69 -3.44 10.89 6.30
C ASP A 69 -4.45 10.09 7.12
N HIS A 70 -5.74 10.31 6.88
CA HIS A 70 -6.85 9.59 7.51
C HIS A 70 -7.16 8.24 6.82
N GLY A 71 -6.36 7.85 5.84
CA GLY A 71 -6.70 6.76 4.95
C GLY A 71 -7.74 7.16 3.88
N GLN A 72 -7.99 6.27 2.92
CA GLN A 72 -8.93 6.51 1.81
C GLN A 72 -8.69 7.83 1.05
N ARG A 73 -7.41 8.24 0.96
CA ARG A 73 -6.99 9.48 0.27
C ARG A 73 -7.65 10.74 0.86
N ARG A 74 -7.85 10.79 2.16
CA ARG A 74 -8.32 11.97 2.90
C ARG A 74 -7.21 12.51 3.79
N TYR A 75 -6.99 13.80 3.73
CA TYR A 75 -5.88 14.47 4.38
C TYR A 75 -6.36 15.71 5.13
N GLU A 76 -5.64 16.08 6.16
CA GLU A 76 -5.78 17.36 6.82
C GLU A 76 -4.38 17.89 7.25
N LEU A 77 -4.34 19.15 7.70
CA LEU A 77 -3.12 19.69 8.28
C LEU A 77 -2.75 18.93 9.56
N TYR A 78 -1.51 18.47 9.64
CA TYR A 78 -1.01 17.81 10.84
C TYR A 78 -0.87 18.80 12.00
N ILE A 79 -1.44 18.44 13.15
CA ILE A 79 -1.36 19.18 14.41
C ILE A 79 -1.02 18.17 15.49
N ALA A 80 0.15 18.30 16.13
CA ALA A 80 0.67 17.32 17.07
C ALA A 80 -0.24 17.13 18.31
N GLU A 81 -0.91 18.19 18.77
CA GLU A 81 -1.84 18.16 19.89
C GLU A 81 -3.12 17.36 19.59
N LYS A 82 -3.51 17.31 18.30
CA LYS A 82 -4.70 16.60 17.82
C LYS A 82 -4.39 15.16 17.41
N HIS A 83 -3.28 14.96 16.71
CA HIS A 83 -2.96 13.69 16.04
C HIS A 83 -1.93 12.85 16.78
N GLY A 84 -1.32 13.38 17.85
CA GLY A 84 -0.15 12.80 18.49
C GLY A 84 1.15 13.21 17.80
N LYS A 85 2.28 12.91 18.43
CA LYS A 85 3.61 13.18 17.87
C LYS A 85 4.06 11.98 17.05
N TYR A 86 4.60 12.23 15.87
CA TYR A 86 5.11 11.21 14.95
C TYR A 86 6.61 11.39 14.72
N LYS A 87 7.32 10.26 14.67
CA LYS A 87 8.72 10.17 14.26
C LYS A 87 8.81 9.11 13.17
N ASP A 88 9.38 9.47 12.03
CA ASP A 88 9.57 8.58 10.85
C ASP A 88 8.29 7.86 10.40
N GLY A 89 7.13 8.49 10.61
CA GLY A 89 5.81 7.95 10.25
C GLY A 89 5.09 7.19 11.35
N TYR A 90 5.76 6.90 12.48
CA TYR A 90 5.19 6.16 13.61
C TYR A 90 4.83 7.09 14.76
N LEU A 91 3.74 6.79 15.47
CA LEU A 91 3.32 7.53 16.65
C LEU A 91 4.34 7.35 17.78
N GLU A 92 4.86 8.45 18.34
CA GLU A 92 5.82 8.39 19.46
C GLU A 92 5.21 7.68 20.67
N GLY A 93 5.97 6.76 21.28
CA GLY A 93 5.55 5.97 22.44
C GLY A 93 4.71 4.73 22.08
N VAL A 94 4.28 4.58 20.85
CA VAL A 94 3.80 3.32 20.31
C VAL A 94 5.01 2.67 19.65
N LYS A 95 5.41 1.48 20.13
CA LYS A 95 6.39 0.69 19.37
C LYS A 95 5.83 0.57 17.95
N PRO A 96 6.62 0.89 16.89
CA PRO A 96 6.26 0.48 15.57
C PRO A 96 5.88 -1.01 15.66
N PRO A 97 4.86 -1.48 14.93
CA PRO A 97 4.71 -2.91 14.77
C PRO A 97 6.11 -3.44 14.45
N PRO A 98 6.57 -4.53 15.08
CA PRO A 98 7.85 -5.10 14.72
C PRO A 98 7.86 -5.13 13.20
N ASP A 99 8.91 -4.55 12.61
CA ASP A 99 9.12 -4.70 11.17
C ASP A 99 8.97 -6.19 10.95
N GLU A 100 8.01 -6.57 10.10
CA GLU A 100 7.54 -7.95 9.98
C GLU A 100 8.66 -8.92 9.57
N ASP A 101 9.90 -8.44 9.53
CA ASP A 101 11.13 -9.12 9.11
C ASP A 101 12.26 -9.12 10.17
N GLU A 102 12.06 -8.60 11.41
CA GLU A 102 13.09 -8.66 12.47
C GLU A 102 12.95 -9.89 13.38
N GLU A 103 13.10 -11.10 12.83
CA GLU A 103 13.75 -12.22 13.50
C GLU A 103 14.88 -12.75 12.59
N GLY A 104 15.98 -12.02 12.56
CA GLY A 104 17.21 -12.50 11.92
C GLY A 104 18.06 -11.39 11.33
N GLU A 105 19.09 -11.01 12.07
CA GLU A 105 20.31 -10.33 11.64
C GLU A 105 20.14 -9.00 10.86
N GLU A 106 20.48 -7.89 11.56
CA GLU A 106 20.84 -6.61 10.95
C GLU A 106 21.91 -6.80 9.89
N THR A 107 21.52 -6.86 8.61
CA THR A 107 22.45 -6.74 7.49
C THR A 107 21.74 -6.18 6.26
N ASP A 108 22.49 -5.77 5.25
CA ASP A 108 22.12 -5.35 3.88
C ASP A 108 20.91 -6.08 3.23
N THR A 109 20.51 -7.21 3.79
CA THR A 109 19.43 -8.08 3.36
C THR A 109 18.04 -7.41 3.48
N ALA A 110 17.79 -6.61 4.50
CA ALA A 110 16.49 -5.96 4.72
C ALA A 110 16.16 -4.94 3.61
N GLN A 111 17.11 -4.14 3.18
CA GLN A 111 16.94 -3.19 2.08
C GLN A 111 16.72 -3.89 0.74
N VAL A 112 17.39 -5.03 0.52
CA VAL A 112 17.22 -5.85 -0.68
C VAL A 112 15.84 -6.52 -0.69
N THR A 113 15.39 -7.04 0.43
CA THR A 113 14.05 -7.67 0.58
C THR A 113 12.93 -6.66 0.35
N PHE A 114 13.03 -5.46 0.91
CA PHE A 114 12.03 -4.39 0.72
C PHE A 114 11.99 -3.90 -0.75
N GLY A 115 13.14 -3.83 -1.42
CA GLY A 115 13.22 -3.57 -2.86
C GLY A 115 12.53 -4.64 -3.69
N LEU A 116 12.76 -5.90 -3.34
CA LEU A 116 12.16 -7.06 -4.00
C LEU A 116 10.63 -7.16 -3.81
N GLU A 117 10.09 -6.86 -2.64
CA GLU A 117 8.64 -6.85 -2.41
C GLU A 117 7.93 -5.82 -3.28
N ARG A 118 8.49 -4.61 -3.36
CA ARG A 118 7.94 -3.55 -4.20
C ARG A 118 8.01 -3.91 -5.70
N ASP A 119 9.10 -4.49 -6.14
CA ASP A 119 9.28 -4.91 -7.53
C ASP A 119 8.36 -6.08 -7.87
N LEU A 120 8.18 -7.02 -6.94
CA LEU A 120 7.22 -8.11 -7.03
C LEU A 120 5.78 -7.59 -7.10
N GLU A 121 5.40 -6.64 -6.24
CA GLU A 121 4.09 -6.00 -6.25
C GLU A 121 3.83 -5.27 -7.56
N GLU A 122 4.79 -4.50 -8.06
CA GLU A 122 4.66 -3.79 -9.32
C GLU A 122 4.49 -4.76 -10.49
N TYR A 123 5.30 -5.82 -10.53
CA TYR A 123 5.19 -6.86 -11.55
C TYR A 123 3.85 -7.58 -11.51
N ILE A 124 3.43 -8.05 -10.34
CA ILE A 124 2.18 -8.79 -10.16
C ILE A 124 0.97 -7.89 -10.45
N SER A 125 0.99 -6.63 -10.02
CA SER A 125 -0.12 -5.70 -10.27
C SER A 125 -0.47 -5.53 -11.76
N ARG A 126 0.52 -5.72 -12.62
CA ARG A 126 0.38 -5.67 -14.08
C ARG A 126 0.12 -7.04 -14.72
N ASN A 127 0.35 -8.12 -13.98
CA ASN A 127 0.34 -9.49 -14.47
C ASN A 127 -0.51 -10.43 -13.58
N LEU A 128 -1.63 -9.95 -13.04
CA LEU A 128 -2.50 -10.71 -12.12
C LEU A 128 -2.98 -12.05 -12.71
N GLU A 129 -3.12 -12.14 -14.02
CA GLU A 129 -3.50 -13.37 -14.71
C GLU A 129 -2.49 -14.50 -14.54
N GLN A 130 -1.22 -14.20 -14.21
CA GLN A 130 -0.23 -15.22 -13.86
C GLN A 130 -0.50 -15.86 -12.50
N ILE A 131 -1.15 -15.14 -11.57
CA ILE A 131 -1.60 -15.72 -10.30
C ILE A 131 -2.81 -16.61 -10.53
N GLU A 132 -3.82 -16.08 -11.21
CA GLU A 132 -5.04 -16.81 -11.52
C GLU A 132 -5.73 -16.17 -12.74
N ASP A 133 -6.13 -17.01 -13.70
CA ASP A 133 -6.74 -16.58 -14.95
C ASP A 133 -8.00 -15.74 -14.70
N GLY A 134 -8.02 -14.55 -15.31
CA GLY A 134 -9.11 -13.58 -15.24
C GLY A 134 -9.15 -12.71 -13.99
N LEU A 135 -8.11 -12.73 -13.16
CA LEU A 135 -7.94 -11.73 -12.10
C LEU A 135 -7.70 -10.35 -12.72
N LYS A 136 -8.39 -9.36 -12.17
CA LYS A 136 -8.20 -7.95 -12.55
C LYS A 136 -8.04 -7.10 -11.31
N LEU A 137 -7.13 -6.15 -11.35
CA LEU A 137 -6.95 -5.21 -10.25
C LEU A 137 -8.28 -4.47 -10.02
N TYR A 138 -8.69 -4.40 -8.75
CA TYR A 138 -9.88 -3.64 -8.38
C TYR A 138 -9.67 -2.15 -8.71
N SER A 139 -10.70 -1.52 -9.24
CA SER A 139 -10.77 -0.08 -9.39
C SER A 139 -12.23 0.36 -9.40
N ASN A 140 -12.52 1.44 -8.71
CA ASN A 140 -13.82 2.12 -8.78
C ASN A 140 -13.74 3.46 -9.55
N GLY A 141 -12.62 3.68 -10.29
CA GLY A 141 -12.34 4.91 -11.02
C GLY A 141 -11.61 5.97 -10.18
N GLU A 142 -11.70 5.91 -8.86
CA GLU A 142 -11.03 6.85 -7.93
C GLU A 142 -9.92 6.16 -7.13
N ILE A 143 -10.13 4.90 -6.76
CA ILE A 143 -9.23 4.12 -5.91
C ILE A 143 -8.77 2.89 -6.71
N SER A 144 -7.44 2.69 -6.72
CA SER A 144 -6.82 1.49 -7.25
C SER A 144 -6.77 0.40 -6.18
N GLY A 145 -6.88 -0.85 -6.58
CA GLY A 145 -6.67 -2.01 -5.71
C GLY A 145 -5.20 -2.24 -5.34
N ARG A 146 -4.25 -1.48 -5.88
CA ARG A 146 -2.86 -1.53 -5.45
C ARG A 146 -2.66 -0.70 -4.20
N GLN A 147 -2.01 -1.26 -3.17
CA GLN A 147 -1.82 -0.63 -1.87
C GLN A 147 -3.13 -0.07 -1.30
N TYR A 148 -4.15 -0.93 -1.31
CA TYR A 148 -5.50 -0.53 -0.92
C TYR A 148 -5.60 -0.33 0.59
N SER A 149 -5.81 0.93 1.02
CA SER A 149 -5.90 1.31 2.44
C SER A 149 -7.20 0.86 3.07
N THR A 150 -7.10 0.28 4.28
CA THR A 150 -8.23 -0.11 5.14
C THR A 150 -8.02 0.41 6.57
N ASP A 151 -9.03 0.31 7.43
CA ASP A 151 -8.91 0.67 8.84
C ASP A 151 -8.03 -0.31 9.64
N VAL A 152 -7.74 -1.48 9.08
CA VAL A 152 -6.93 -2.54 9.71
C VAL A 152 -5.57 -2.73 9.05
N GLY A 153 -5.16 -1.82 8.18
CA GLY A 153 -3.89 -1.84 7.48
C GLY A 153 -4.04 -1.66 5.98
N ARG A 154 -2.99 -1.98 5.24
CA ARG A 154 -2.91 -1.78 3.80
C ARG A 154 -2.78 -3.12 3.08
N ILE A 155 -3.69 -3.39 2.16
CA ILE A 155 -3.69 -4.58 1.31
C ILE A 155 -2.74 -4.32 0.14
N ASP A 156 -1.81 -5.22 -0.13
CA ASP A 156 -0.88 -5.08 -1.26
C ASP A 156 -1.64 -5.00 -2.58
N LEU A 157 -2.47 -6.00 -2.86
CA LEU A 157 -3.31 -5.99 -4.05
C LEU A 157 -4.73 -6.46 -3.73
N LEU A 158 -5.71 -5.65 -4.05
CA LEU A 158 -7.12 -6.00 -4.06
C LEU A 158 -7.55 -6.23 -5.51
N ALA A 159 -8.08 -7.39 -5.82
CA ALA A 159 -8.48 -7.79 -7.17
C ALA A 159 -9.93 -8.27 -7.21
N LEU A 160 -10.46 -8.41 -8.43
CA LEU A 160 -11.71 -9.09 -8.74
C LEU A 160 -11.42 -10.29 -9.63
N ASP A 161 -12.06 -11.41 -9.36
CA ASP A 161 -12.04 -12.58 -10.25
C ASP A 161 -13.14 -12.54 -11.32
N LYS A 162 -13.19 -13.56 -12.18
CA LYS A 162 -14.15 -13.67 -13.28
C LYS A 162 -15.62 -13.61 -12.82
N SER A 163 -15.91 -14.03 -11.58
CA SER A 163 -17.25 -13.99 -11.03
C SER A 163 -17.58 -12.63 -10.38
N GLY A 164 -16.60 -11.73 -10.32
CA GLY A 164 -16.70 -10.45 -9.63
C GLY A 164 -16.56 -10.55 -8.11
N SER A 165 -16.05 -11.69 -7.60
CA SER A 165 -15.68 -11.87 -6.19
C SER A 165 -14.40 -11.11 -5.87
N TYR A 166 -14.28 -10.62 -4.65
CA TYR A 166 -13.08 -9.93 -4.21
C TYR A 166 -11.97 -10.90 -3.84
N VAL A 167 -10.76 -10.58 -4.28
CA VAL A 167 -9.56 -11.35 -3.98
C VAL A 167 -8.55 -10.44 -3.30
N VAL A 168 -8.29 -10.71 -2.02
CA VAL A 168 -7.24 -10.05 -1.24
C VAL A 168 -5.94 -10.78 -1.48
N ILE A 169 -4.90 -10.09 -1.92
CA ILE A 169 -3.59 -10.67 -2.23
C ILE A 169 -2.55 -10.00 -1.35
N GLU A 170 -1.82 -10.80 -0.60
CA GLU A 170 -0.68 -10.42 0.22
C GLU A 170 0.60 -10.96 -0.39
N LEU A 171 1.66 -10.14 -0.44
CA LEU A 171 2.92 -10.46 -1.10
C LEU A 171 4.05 -10.48 -0.08
N LYS A 172 4.92 -11.48 -0.17
CA LYS A 172 6.18 -11.55 0.58
C LYS A 172 7.32 -11.89 -0.38
N ALA A 173 8.39 -11.09 -0.38
CA ALA A 173 9.56 -11.33 -1.22
C ALA A 173 10.37 -12.55 -0.80
N GLY A 174 10.31 -12.91 0.48
CA GLY A 174 10.95 -14.07 1.06
C GLY A 174 9.96 -15.14 1.51
N LYS A 175 10.35 -15.90 2.53
CA LYS A 175 9.53 -16.93 3.16
C LYS A 175 8.41 -16.32 4.00
N ALA A 176 7.17 -16.63 3.69
CA ALA A 176 6.02 -16.23 4.50
C ALA A 176 5.87 -17.12 5.73
N ILE A 177 5.64 -16.52 6.89
CA ILE A 177 5.43 -17.18 8.17
C ILE A 177 3.97 -17.02 8.66
N ASP A 178 3.60 -17.71 9.74
CA ASP A 178 2.22 -17.77 10.26
C ASP A 178 1.58 -16.41 10.58
N HIS A 179 2.38 -15.39 10.89
CA HIS A 179 1.91 -14.04 11.17
C HIS A 179 1.11 -13.43 9.99
N VAL A 180 1.48 -13.70 8.73
CA VAL A 180 0.78 -13.18 7.53
C VAL A 180 -0.67 -13.66 7.47
N LEU A 181 -1.00 -14.76 8.15
CA LEU A 181 -2.35 -15.30 8.21
C LEU A 181 -3.32 -14.38 8.93
N GLY A 182 -2.91 -13.82 10.09
CA GLY A 182 -3.71 -12.86 10.83
C GLY A 182 -3.98 -11.60 10.01
N GLN A 183 -2.98 -11.13 9.28
CA GLN A 183 -3.04 -9.96 8.42
C GLN A 183 -4.06 -10.15 7.29
N ILE A 184 -3.91 -11.19 6.48
CA ILE A 184 -4.81 -11.43 5.33
C ILE A 184 -6.25 -11.72 5.77
N LEU A 185 -6.46 -12.43 6.87
CA LEU A 185 -7.81 -12.68 7.41
C LEU A 185 -8.48 -11.40 7.90
N GLY A 186 -7.72 -10.50 8.53
CA GLY A 186 -8.18 -9.17 8.90
C GLY A 186 -8.64 -8.38 7.68
N TYR A 187 -7.84 -8.37 6.63
CA TYR A 187 -8.18 -7.71 5.36
C TYR A 187 -9.40 -8.32 4.67
N MET A 188 -9.47 -9.63 4.57
CA MET A 188 -10.64 -10.33 4.01
C MET A 188 -11.92 -9.99 4.79
N SER A 189 -11.84 -9.92 6.11
CA SER A 189 -12.97 -9.53 6.97
C SER A 189 -13.38 -8.08 6.73
N HIS A 190 -12.41 -7.16 6.63
CA HIS A 190 -12.67 -5.75 6.34
C HIS A 190 -13.37 -5.58 4.98
N ILE A 191 -12.85 -6.18 3.92
CA ILE A 191 -13.45 -6.12 2.58
C ILE A 191 -14.86 -6.71 2.57
N ARG A 192 -15.09 -7.83 3.25
CA ARG A 192 -16.41 -8.47 3.35
C ARG A 192 -17.44 -7.54 3.99
N LYS A 193 -17.05 -6.83 5.05
CA LYS A 193 -17.95 -5.95 5.81
C LYS A 193 -18.21 -4.62 5.10
N ASN A 194 -17.20 -4.03 4.47
CA ASN A 194 -17.24 -2.63 4.07
C ASN A 194 -17.34 -2.42 2.55
N LEU A 195 -16.98 -3.42 1.73
CA LEU A 195 -16.90 -3.25 0.28
C LEU A 195 -17.65 -4.31 -0.52
N ALA A 196 -17.69 -5.55 -0.04
CA ALA A 196 -18.14 -6.68 -0.85
C ALA A 196 -19.65 -6.68 -1.15
N ASN A 197 -20.48 -6.04 -0.33
CA ASN A 197 -21.95 -5.96 -0.53
C ASN A 197 -22.57 -7.34 -0.85
N GLY A 198 -22.22 -8.37 -0.05
CA GLY A 198 -22.71 -9.73 -0.22
C GLY A 198 -21.95 -10.60 -1.21
N LYS A 199 -21.01 -10.05 -1.96
CA LYS A 199 -20.12 -10.83 -2.83
C LYS A 199 -19.13 -11.63 -2.01
N GLU A 200 -18.61 -12.70 -2.61
CA GLU A 200 -17.59 -13.52 -1.99
C GLU A 200 -16.26 -12.77 -1.84
N VAL A 201 -15.52 -13.09 -0.75
CA VAL A 201 -14.19 -12.57 -0.49
C VAL A 201 -13.29 -13.74 -0.16
N ARG A 202 -12.18 -13.86 -0.85
CA ARG A 202 -11.14 -14.87 -0.65
C ARG A 202 -9.75 -14.24 -0.61
N GLY A 203 -8.75 -15.00 -0.15
CA GLY A 203 -7.38 -14.55 0.00
C GLY A 203 -6.40 -15.37 -0.83
N ILE A 204 -5.29 -14.73 -1.23
CA ILE A 204 -4.12 -15.40 -1.81
C ILE A 204 -2.89 -14.80 -1.14
N ILE A 205 -2.03 -15.64 -0.56
CA ILE A 205 -0.70 -15.24 -0.13
C ILE A 205 0.28 -15.71 -1.21
N VAL A 206 1.11 -14.78 -1.71
CA VAL A 206 2.15 -15.05 -2.69
C VAL A 206 3.50 -14.84 -2.03
N ALA A 207 4.35 -15.87 -2.03
CA ALA A 207 5.66 -15.82 -1.42
C ALA A 207 6.67 -16.68 -2.18
N ASP A 208 7.96 -16.51 -1.90
CA ASP A 208 9.02 -17.40 -2.37
C ASP A 208 8.91 -18.79 -1.74
N ASP A 209 8.66 -18.85 -0.42
CA ASP A 209 8.41 -20.09 0.33
C ASP A 209 7.41 -19.85 1.46
N PHE A 210 6.97 -20.91 2.13
CA PHE A 210 6.02 -20.86 3.24
C PHE A 210 6.52 -21.74 4.38
N ASP A 211 6.37 -21.28 5.61
CA ASP A 211 6.64 -22.13 6.75
C ASP A 211 5.56 -23.21 6.95
N GLU A 212 5.90 -24.28 7.67
CA GLU A 212 5.00 -25.42 7.86
C GLU A 212 3.74 -25.05 8.66
N ARG A 213 3.84 -24.16 9.66
CA ARG A 213 2.69 -23.73 10.46
C ARG A 213 1.68 -22.98 9.59
N LEU A 214 2.17 -22.11 8.71
CA LEU A 214 1.33 -21.39 7.76
C LEU A 214 0.64 -22.34 6.78
N LYS A 215 1.36 -23.34 6.26
CA LYS A 215 0.77 -24.35 5.36
C LYS A 215 -0.38 -25.10 6.04
N TYR A 216 -0.14 -25.66 7.24
CA TYR A 216 -1.18 -26.35 7.99
C TYR A 216 -2.38 -25.43 8.31
N ALA A 217 -2.12 -24.21 8.75
CA ALA A 217 -3.19 -23.29 9.07
C ALA A 217 -4.02 -22.87 7.84
N ALA A 218 -3.37 -22.72 6.68
CA ALA A 218 -4.05 -22.39 5.43
C ALA A 218 -4.98 -23.51 4.92
N GLU A 219 -4.65 -24.78 5.18
CA GLU A 219 -5.49 -25.93 4.82
C GLU A 219 -6.86 -25.88 5.51
N GLU A 220 -6.93 -25.34 6.74
CA GLU A 220 -8.17 -25.15 7.49
C GLU A 220 -9.02 -23.95 7.01
N ILE A 221 -8.53 -23.18 6.02
CA ILE A 221 -9.21 -21.98 5.53
C ILE A 221 -9.57 -22.13 4.05
N PRO A 222 -10.76 -22.66 3.72
CA PRO A 222 -11.13 -22.99 2.33
C PRO A 222 -11.05 -21.82 1.32
N LYS A 223 -11.11 -20.58 1.83
CA LYS A 223 -11.07 -19.36 1.02
C LYS A 223 -9.68 -18.72 0.95
N LEU A 224 -8.65 -19.40 1.41
CA LEU A 224 -7.26 -18.95 1.37
C LEU A 224 -6.45 -19.89 0.48
N LYS A 225 -5.65 -19.31 -0.41
CA LYS A 225 -4.70 -20.05 -1.24
C LYS A 225 -3.28 -19.54 -1.01
N LEU A 226 -2.33 -20.44 -0.99
CA LEU A 226 -0.90 -20.13 -1.01
C LEU A 226 -0.38 -20.30 -2.44
N LYS A 227 0.37 -19.32 -2.94
CA LYS A 227 0.97 -19.32 -4.27
C LYS A 227 2.46 -19.04 -4.16
N ARG A 228 3.28 -20.00 -4.56
CA ARG A 228 4.73 -19.82 -4.63
C ARG A 228 5.11 -19.18 -5.96
N TYR A 229 5.92 -18.12 -5.92
CA TYR A 229 6.55 -17.58 -7.13
C TYR A 229 7.99 -18.10 -7.28
N LEU A 230 8.50 -18.04 -8.51
CA LEU A 230 9.87 -18.40 -8.83
C LEU A 230 10.44 -17.34 -9.77
N VAL A 231 11.64 -16.85 -9.48
CA VAL A 231 12.39 -15.98 -10.38
C VAL A 231 13.39 -16.82 -11.18
N LYS A 232 13.40 -16.65 -12.49
CA LYS A 232 14.33 -17.33 -13.38
C LYS A 232 15.13 -16.29 -14.16
N PHE A 233 16.43 -16.43 -14.15
CA PHE A 233 17.35 -15.61 -14.93
C PHE A 233 17.83 -16.40 -16.16
N GLU A 234 17.86 -15.73 -17.32
CA GLU A 234 18.46 -16.26 -18.55
C GLU A 234 19.61 -15.34 -18.94
N PHE A 235 20.74 -15.92 -19.31
CA PHE A 235 21.95 -15.20 -19.72
C PHE A 235 22.26 -15.54 -21.17
N GLU A 236 22.58 -14.50 -21.97
CA GLU A 236 23.00 -14.63 -23.36
C GLU A 236 24.41 -14.03 -23.53
N ASP A 237 25.27 -14.71 -24.29
CA ASP A 237 26.57 -14.19 -24.63
C ASP A 237 26.43 -13.05 -25.66
N THR A 238 26.85 -11.85 -25.31
CA THR A 238 27.00 -10.74 -26.25
C THR A 238 28.36 -10.76 -26.90
N LYS A 239 28.41 -10.76 -28.22
CA LYS A 239 29.68 -10.55 -28.96
C LYS A 239 30.10 -9.10 -28.76
N ALA A 240 31.41 -8.93 -28.33
CA ALA A 240 32.04 -7.62 -28.23
C ALA A 240 32.31 -7.01 -29.61
#